data_70bc0290a3c05328904f93b6c9bb10a6
#
_entry.id   70bc0290a3c05328904f93b6c9bb10a6
#
_cell.length_a   1.000
_cell.length_b   1.000
_cell.length_c   1.000
_cell.angle_alpha   90.00
_cell.angle_beta   90.00
_cell.angle_gamma   90.00
#
_symmetry.space_group_name_H-M   'P 1'
#
loop_
_entity.id
_entity.type
_entity.pdbx_description
1 polymer ?
#
loop_
_entity_poly.entity_id
_entity_poly.type
_entity_poly.pdbx_seq_one_letter_code
_entity_poly.pdbx_strand_id
1 'polypeptide(L)'
;GAIQSAEPAKRLIQVLPLDLRSRLDLALVFSSGNSTTENFNALGESKLRQKNGEHKATFLRNTEKVEEITSKDLVDVSYGYKRFFSPVWYASLNTNFFRDELKDIDQRLTLSAGAGYQVFNTSSSALSTELGLSSVQERLAGENKSSPALRWGIDFQRYFLDRKAEAFYRQSLLAIAEEGRGQVITSSTGLRYALSDRVDAALRADLNYETNPPIGAESIDLTYSLGVGIRF
;
A
#
# COMPACT_ATOMS: atom_id res chain seq x y z
N GLY A 1 -43.26 -50.42 19.41
CA GLY A 1 -43.07 -49.12 18.88
C GLY A 1 -41.75 -48.52 19.41
N ALA A 2 -40.67 -48.59 18.61
CA ALA A 2 -39.38 -47.97 18.97
C ALA A 2 -39.41 -46.52 18.44
N ILE A 3 -39.25 -45.56 19.36
CA ILE A 3 -39.07 -44.16 19.04
C ILE A 3 -37.58 -43.98 18.72
N GLN A 4 -37.25 -43.79 17.44
CA GLN A 4 -35.93 -43.36 17.00
C GLN A 4 -35.73 -41.90 17.37
N SER A 5 -34.85 -41.63 18.33
CA SER A 5 -34.40 -40.29 18.64
C SER A 5 -33.53 -39.75 17.49
N ALA A 6 -34.01 -38.71 16.82
CA ALA A 6 -33.23 -38.00 15.82
C ALA A 6 -32.07 -37.24 16.50
N GLU A 7 -30.84 -37.62 16.20
CA GLU A 7 -29.65 -36.84 16.57
C GLU A 7 -29.69 -35.46 15.88
N PRO A 8 -29.43 -34.38 16.61
CA PRO A 8 -29.31 -33.06 15.98
C PRO A 8 -28.09 -33.02 15.09
N ALA A 9 -28.31 -32.75 13.81
CA ALA A 9 -27.25 -32.53 12.82
C ALA A 9 -26.25 -31.48 13.37
N LYS A 10 -25.07 -31.91 13.73
CA LYS A 10 -23.92 -31.03 13.99
C LYS A 10 -23.65 -30.26 12.68
N ARG A 11 -24.06 -29.00 12.62
CA ARG A 11 -23.56 -28.06 11.62
C ARG A 11 -22.04 -27.97 11.82
N LEU A 12 -21.30 -28.66 11.00
CA LEU A 12 -19.87 -28.38 10.79
C LEU A 12 -19.79 -26.95 10.27
N ILE A 13 -19.48 -26.01 11.16
CA ILE A 13 -19.00 -24.69 10.78
C ILE A 13 -17.68 -24.98 10.07
N GLN A 14 -17.71 -25.05 8.74
CA GLN A 14 -16.49 -25.01 7.95
C GLN A 14 -15.86 -23.66 8.21
N VAL A 15 -14.88 -23.62 9.11
CA VAL A 15 -13.95 -22.51 9.25
C VAL A 15 -13.19 -22.46 7.94
N LEU A 16 -13.59 -21.54 7.04
CA LEU A 16 -12.87 -21.31 5.80
C LEU A 16 -11.45 -20.88 6.18
N PRO A 17 -10.42 -21.48 5.57
CA PRO A 17 -9.05 -21.14 5.90
C PRO A 17 -8.83 -19.64 5.66
N LEU A 18 -8.43 -18.93 6.69
CA LEU A 18 -7.99 -17.55 6.62
C LEU A 18 -6.62 -17.57 5.92
N ASP A 19 -6.51 -16.99 4.73
CA ASP A 19 -5.23 -16.83 4.03
C ASP A 19 -4.63 -15.47 4.46
N LEU A 20 -3.78 -15.52 5.50
CA LEU A 20 -3.02 -14.39 5.99
C LEU A 20 -1.60 -14.47 5.44
N ARG A 21 -1.17 -13.42 4.77
CA ARG A 21 0.19 -13.25 4.26
C ARG A 21 0.72 -11.92 4.73
N SER A 22 1.85 -11.95 5.41
CA SER A 22 2.52 -10.75 5.89
C SER A 22 3.96 -10.71 5.39
N ARG A 23 4.46 -9.49 5.22
CA ARG A 23 5.80 -9.23 4.71
C ARG A 23 6.37 -7.96 5.32
N LEU A 24 7.67 -7.97 5.55
CA LEU A 24 8.45 -6.80 5.94
C LEU A 24 9.68 -6.70 5.05
N ASP A 25 9.79 -5.63 4.27
CA ASP A 25 10.97 -5.30 3.46
C ASP A 25 11.75 -4.20 4.20
N LEU A 26 13.06 -4.42 4.39
CA LEU A 26 13.98 -3.49 5.05
C LEU A 26 15.14 -3.16 4.12
N ALA A 27 15.48 -1.88 4.04
CA ALA A 27 16.67 -1.39 3.35
C ALA A 27 17.40 -0.39 4.22
N LEU A 28 18.72 -0.55 4.34
CA LEU A 28 19.62 0.33 5.06
C LEU A 28 20.74 0.72 4.12
N VAL A 29 21.04 2.00 4.02
CA VAL A 29 22.20 2.52 3.29
C VAL A 29 22.99 3.40 4.22
N PHE A 30 24.27 3.07 4.39
CA PHE A 30 25.24 3.92 5.08
C PHE A 30 26.37 4.26 4.09
N SER A 31 26.63 5.53 3.92
CA SER A 31 27.74 6.03 3.10
C SER A 31 28.57 7.00 3.91
N SER A 32 29.89 6.90 3.82
CA SER A 32 30.82 7.84 4.45
C SER A 32 31.93 8.17 3.48
N GLY A 33 32.44 9.40 3.51
CA GLY A 33 33.47 9.91 2.61
C GLY A 33 33.43 11.43 2.58
N ASN A 34 33.29 12.01 1.39
CA ASN A 34 33.11 13.46 1.25
C ASN A 34 31.77 13.96 1.86
N SER A 35 30.77 13.07 1.96
CA SER A 35 29.53 13.28 2.72
C SER A 35 29.13 11.99 3.42
N THR A 36 28.45 12.11 4.55
CA THR A 36 27.84 10.97 5.28
C THR A 36 26.35 10.92 4.99
N THR A 37 25.86 9.79 4.51
CA THR A 37 24.43 9.55 4.26
C THR A 37 23.97 8.32 5.02
N GLU A 38 22.87 8.48 5.77
CA GLU A 38 22.16 7.39 6.42
C GLU A 38 20.74 7.34 5.87
N ASN A 39 20.35 6.20 5.31
CA ASN A 39 18.98 5.99 4.82
C ASN A 39 18.41 4.72 5.42
N PHE A 40 17.21 4.83 5.97
CA PHE A 40 16.42 3.72 6.46
C PHE A 40 15.07 3.69 5.74
N ASN A 41 14.74 2.55 5.16
CA ASN A 41 13.47 2.32 4.50
C ASN A 41 12.86 0.99 4.99
N ALA A 42 11.62 1.03 5.46
CA ALA A 42 10.86 -0.13 5.90
C ALA A 42 9.48 -0.13 5.25
N LEU A 43 9.09 -1.24 4.62
CA LEU A 43 7.76 -1.46 4.08
C LEU A 43 7.17 -2.74 4.69
N GLY A 44 6.13 -2.57 5.50
CA GLY A 44 5.30 -3.66 6.01
C GLY A 44 4.04 -3.83 5.19
N GLU A 45 3.69 -5.06 4.85
CA GLU A 45 2.46 -5.42 4.14
C GLU A 45 1.80 -6.61 4.82
N SER A 46 0.49 -6.53 5.02
CA SER A 46 -0.32 -7.65 5.51
C SER A 46 -1.60 -7.75 4.69
N LYS A 47 -1.90 -8.94 4.22
CA LYS A 47 -3.07 -9.25 3.41
C LYS A 47 -3.79 -10.45 3.99
N LEU A 48 -5.05 -10.23 4.38
CA LEU A 48 -5.95 -11.26 4.87
C LEU A 48 -7.07 -11.48 3.86
N ARG A 49 -7.18 -12.68 3.32
CA ARG A 49 -8.24 -13.05 2.39
C ARG A 49 -9.24 -13.97 3.05
N GLN A 50 -10.51 -13.64 2.86
CA GLN A 50 -11.67 -14.43 3.26
C GLN A 50 -12.47 -14.81 2.00
N LYS A 51 -13.54 -15.60 2.16
CA LYS A 51 -14.36 -16.07 1.03
C LYS A 51 -14.75 -14.95 0.05
N ASN A 52 -15.29 -13.83 0.56
CA ASN A 52 -15.78 -12.71 -0.26
C ASN A 52 -15.18 -11.37 0.19
N GLY A 53 -14.14 -11.38 1.01
CA GLY A 53 -13.52 -10.18 1.55
C GLY A 53 -12.00 -10.27 1.46
N GLU A 54 -11.37 -9.13 1.30
CA GLU A 54 -9.92 -8.99 1.35
C GLU A 54 -9.59 -7.75 2.17
N HIS A 55 -8.73 -7.89 3.17
CA HIS A 55 -8.16 -6.82 3.96
C HIS A 55 -6.69 -6.67 3.59
N LYS A 56 -6.23 -5.46 3.40
CA LYS A 56 -4.83 -5.16 3.15
C LYS A 56 -4.40 -3.99 4.03
N ALA A 57 -3.33 -4.16 4.75
CA ALA A 57 -2.69 -3.09 5.51
C ALA A 57 -1.27 -2.90 4.99
N THR A 58 -0.84 -1.65 4.85
CA THR A 58 0.55 -1.30 4.52
C THR A 58 1.07 -0.25 5.46
N PHE A 59 2.35 -0.31 5.74
CA PHE A 59 3.10 0.65 6.51
C PHE A 59 4.41 0.94 5.79
N LEU A 60 4.67 2.21 5.46
CA LEU A 60 5.93 2.66 4.89
C LEU A 60 6.56 3.70 5.82
N ARG A 61 7.82 3.49 6.15
CA ARG A 61 8.69 4.45 6.81
C ARG A 61 9.91 4.68 5.94
N ASN A 62 10.20 5.95 5.66
CA ASN A 62 11.40 6.33 4.93
C ASN A 62 12.04 7.53 5.63
N THR A 63 13.27 7.35 6.07
CA THR A 63 14.08 8.44 6.68
C THR A 63 15.42 8.51 6.01
N GLU A 64 15.88 9.73 5.76
CA GLU A 64 17.21 9.99 5.21
C GLU A 64 17.85 11.14 5.96
N LYS A 65 19.13 10.99 6.25
CA LYS A 65 19.99 12.06 6.79
C LYS A 65 21.20 12.20 5.91
N VAL A 66 21.56 13.44 5.61
CA VAL A 66 22.78 13.80 4.91
C VAL A 66 23.54 14.74 5.82
N GLU A 67 24.77 14.36 6.22
CA GLU A 67 25.60 15.14 7.16
C GLU A 67 24.86 15.51 8.46
N GLU A 68 24.18 14.53 9.07
CA GLU A 68 23.35 14.67 10.28
C GLU A 68 22.08 15.54 10.10
N ILE A 69 21.87 16.15 8.92
CA ILE A 69 20.66 16.91 8.60
C ILE A 69 19.62 15.95 8.01
N THR A 70 18.42 15.92 8.59
CA THR A 70 17.31 15.13 8.05
C THR A 70 16.89 15.71 6.71
N SER A 71 17.04 14.91 5.64
CA SER A 71 16.63 15.24 4.26
C SER A 71 15.33 14.55 3.85
N LYS A 72 14.88 13.54 4.62
CA LYS A 72 13.60 12.85 4.42
C LYS A 72 13.06 12.30 5.73
N ASP A 73 11.78 12.49 5.99
CA ASP A 73 11.05 11.91 7.13
C ASP A 73 9.59 11.69 6.77
N LEU A 74 9.31 10.51 6.17
CA LEU A 74 8.02 10.13 5.62
C LEU A 74 7.44 8.92 6.36
N VAL A 75 6.16 9.00 6.68
CA VAL A 75 5.33 7.89 7.16
C VAL A 75 4.09 7.79 6.30
N ASP A 76 3.80 6.61 5.78
CA ASP A 76 2.57 6.28 5.08
C ASP A 76 1.96 5.00 5.67
N VAL A 77 0.73 5.09 6.13
CA VAL A 77 -0.02 3.95 6.66
C VAL A 77 -1.33 3.85 5.90
N SER A 78 -1.60 2.70 5.30
CA SER A 78 -2.86 2.49 4.62
C SER A 78 -3.56 1.20 5.04
N TYR A 79 -4.88 1.24 4.97
CA TYR A 79 -5.74 0.08 5.15
C TYR A 79 -6.82 0.10 4.08
N GLY A 80 -7.02 -1.05 3.44
CA GLY A 80 -8.04 -1.27 2.43
C GLY A 80 -8.89 -2.50 2.74
N TYR A 81 -10.18 -2.39 2.48
CA TYR A 81 -11.12 -3.50 2.51
C TYR A 81 -11.81 -3.63 1.18
N LYS A 82 -11.83 -4.84 0.61
CA LYS A 82 -12.56 -5.18 -0.62
C LYS A 82 -13.65 -6.19 -0.29
N ARG A 83 -14.88 -5.93 -0.73
CA ARG A 83 -16.01 -6.85 -0.65
C ARG A 83 -16.38 -7.30 -2.05
N PHE A 84 -16.09 -8.54 -2.39
CA PHE A 84 -16.42 -9.14 -3.68
C PHE A 84 -17.88 -9.56 -3.72
N PHE A 85 -18.61 -9.10 -4.72
CA PHE A 85 -19.98 -9.53 -5.01
C PHE A 85 -20.06 -10.35 -6.31
N SER A 86 -18.98 -10.40 -7.07
CA SER A 86 -18.74 -11.36 -8.16
C SER A 86 -17.25 -11.73 -8.21
N PRO A 87 -16.85 -12.70 -9.09
CA PRO A 87 -15.42 -13.03 -9.27
C PRO A 87 -14.55 -11.84 -9.72
N VAL A 88 -15.17 -10.83 -10.34
CA VAL A 88 -14.45 -9.70 -10.95
C VAL A 88 -14.81 -8.34 -10.34
N TRP A 89 -16.01 -8.16 -9.77
CA TRP A 89 -16.45 -6.88 -9.22
C TRP A 89 -16.41 -6.87 -7.71
N TYR A 90 -15.94 -5.76 -7.14
CA TYR A 90 -15.92 -5.54 -5.69
C TYR A 90 -16.23 -4.10 -5.33
N ALA A 91 -16.77 -3.88 -4.15
CA ALA A 91 -16.76 -2.57 -3.48
C ALA A 91 -15.48 -2.44 -2.66
N SER A 92 -14.94 -1.23 -2.57
CA SER A 92 -13.75 -0.93 -1.79
C SER A 92 -13.97 0.19 -0.80
N LEU A 93 -13.33 0.06 0.37
CA LEU A 93 -13.15 1.11 1.36
C LEU A 93 -11.66 1.21 1.63
N ASN A 94 -11.11 2.42 1.56
CA ASN A 94 -9.69 2.65 1.79
C ASN A 94 -9.52 3.82 2.76
N THR A 95 -8.54 3.70 3.65
CA THR A 95 -8.03 4.80 4.44
C THR A 95 -6.52 4.87 4.28
N ASN A 96 -5.99 6.09 4.20
CA ASN A 96 -4.56 6.35 4.14
C ASN A 96 -4.23 7.51 5.06
N PHE A 97 -3.23 7.32 5.89
CA PHE A 97 -2.59 8.35 6.69
C PHE A 97 -1.18 8.58 6.14
N PHE A 98 -0.89 9.82 5.78
CA PHE A 98 0.39 10.24 5.24
C PHE A 98 0.91 11.43 6.03
N ARG A 99 2.22 11.42 6.30
CA ARG A 99 2.97 12.51 6.94
C ARG A 99 4.32 12.66 6.26
N ASP A 100 4.70 13.89 5.97
CA ASP A 100 6.03 14.22 5.45
C ASP A 100 6.45 15.57 6.06
N GLU A 101 7.30 15.54 7.08
CA GLU A 101 7.71 16.73 7.84
C GLU A 101 8.49 17.73 6.98
N LEU A 102 9.19 17.26 5.94
CA LEU A 102 10.01 18.13 5.09
C LEU A 102 9.21 18.82 3.99
N LYS A 103 7.97 18.39 3.76
CA LYS A 103 7.03 19.04 2.85
C LYS A 103 5.99 19.90 3.55
N ASP A 104 6.17 20.18 4.86
CA ASP A 104 5.15 20.87 5.68
C ASP A 104 3.77 20.18 5.61
N ILE A 105 3.75 18.88 5.32
CA ILE A 105 2.56 18.05 5.41
C ILE A 105 2.54 17.42 6.80
N ASP A 106 2.00 18.16 7.77
CA ASP A 106 1.86 17.66 9.15
C ASP A 106 1.10 16.36 9.19
N GLN A 107 0.02 16.28 8.39
CA GLN A 107 -0.76 15.07 8.16
C GLN A 107 -1.71 15.21 6.97
N ARG A 108 -1.94 14.10 6.29
CA ARG A 108 -3.00 13.92 5.30
C ARG A 108 -3.74 12.64 5.62
N LEU A 109 -5.04 12.73 5.92
CA LEU A 109 -5.93 11.60 6.07
C LEU A 109 -6.85 11.53 4.87
N THR A 110 -6.82 10.40 4.16
CA THR A 110 -7.70 10.14 3.02
C THR A 110 -8.64 8.99 3.35
N LEU A 111 -9.94 9.23 3.23
CA LEU A 111 -10.98 8.20 3.31
C LEU A 111 -11.62 8.06 1.94
N SER A 112 -11.71 6.84 1.43
CA SER A 112 -12.21 6.57 0.08
C SER A 112 -13.22 5.42 0.08
N ALA A 113 -14.26 5.56 -0.73
CA ALA A 113 -15.20 4.49 -1.04
C ALA A 113 -15.37 4.39 -2.56
N GLY A 114 -15.41 3.18 -3.09
CA GLY A 114 -15.45 3.00 -4.53
C GLY A 114 -15.84 1.61 -4.98
N ALA A 115 -15.75 1.41 -6.28
CA ALA A 115 -15.92 0.12 -6.95
C ALA A 115 -14.64 -0.25 -7.68
N GLY A 116 -14.34 -1.54 -7.70
CA GLY A 116 -13.17 -2.06 -8.38
C GLY A 116 -13.48 -3.25 -9.26
N TYR A 117 -12.62 -3.46 -10.22
CA TYR A 117 -12.67 -4.52 -11.18
C TYR A 117 -11.37 -5.33 -11.19
N GLN A 118 -11.51 -6.63 -10.97
CA GLN A 118 -10.42 -7.60 -11.08
C GLN A 118 -10.27 -7.99 -12.54
N VAL A 119 -9.29 -7.39 -13.23
CA VAL A 119 -9.07 -7.60 -14.66
C VAL A 119 -8.69 -9.07 -14.91
N PHE A 120 -7.77 -9.58 -14.09
CA PHE A 120 -7.47 -11.01 -14.02
C PHE A 120 -6.91 -11.35 -12.62
N ASN A 121 -7.09 -12.62 -12.25
CA ASN A 121 -6.57 -13.18 -11.00
C ASN A 121 -6.30 -14.67 -11.21
N THR A 122 -5.07 -14.97 -11.58
CA THR A 122 -4.58 -16.32 -11.82
C THR A 122 -3.63 -16.75 -10.70
N SER A 123 -3.16 -17.99 -10.74
CA SER A 123 -2.16 -18.48 -9.78
C SER A 123 -0.81 -17.73 -9.86
N SER A 124 -0.49 -17.11 -11.00
CA SER A 124 0.79 -16.42 -11.23
C SER A 124 0.68 -14.92 -11.44
N SER A 125 -0.51 -14.38 -11.70
CA SER A 125 -0.67 -12.96 -12.02
C SER A 125 -2.02 -12.44 -11.52
N ALA A 126 -2.02 -11.22 -11.01
CA ALA A 126 -3.23 -10.50 -10.63
C ALA A 126 -3.14 -9.05 -11.07
N LEU A 127 -4.24 -8.50 -11.56
CA LEU A 127 -4.40 -7.09 -11.88
C LEU A 127 -5.79 -6.65 -11.47
N SER A 128 -5.85 -5.60 -10.67
CA SER A 128 -7.11 -4.93 -10.33
C SER A 128 -6.99 -3.42 -10.51
N THR A 129 -8.11 -2.80 -10.82
CA THR A 129 -8.26 -1.35 -10.85
C THR A 129 -9.48 -0.95 -10.04
N GLU A 130 -9.46 0.25 -9.47
CA GLU A 130 -10.59 0.77 -8.68
C GLU A 130 -10.76 2.27 -8.91
N LEU A 131 -12.01 2.72 -8.89
CA LEU A 131 -12.40 4.11 -8.97
C LEU A 131 -13.33 4.42 -7.79
N GLY A 132 -13.12 5.55 -7.12
CA GLY A 132 -13.89 5.92 -5.96
C GLY A 132 -13.89 7.42 -5.68
N LEU A 133 -14.76 7.80 -4.77
CA LEU A 133 -14.80 9.12 -4.18
C LEU A 133 -14.03 9.12 -2.86
N SER A 134 -13.37 10.22 -2.58
CA SER A 134 -12.54 10.39 -1.38
C SER A 134 -12.85 11.71 -0.68
N SER A 135 -12.66 11.69 0.63
CA SER A 135 -12.50 12.88 1.45
C SER A 135 -11.04 12.97 1.87
N VAL A 136 -10.38 14.06 1.54
CA VAL A 136 -8.99 14.33 1.88
C VAL A 136 -8.96 15.40 2.95
N GLN A 137 -8.43 15.09 4.12
CA GLN A 137 -8.23 16.02 5.22
C GLN A 137 -6.74 16.24 5.37
N GLU A 138 -6.28 17.46 5.14
CA GLU A 138 -4.88 17.85 5.20
C GLU A 138 -4.67 18.90 6.28
N ARG A 139 -3.54 18.77 6.97
CA ARG A 139 -2.97 19.84 7.76
C ARG A 139 -1.65 20.25 7.12
N LEU A 140 -1.65 21.44 6.52
CA LEU A 140 -0.53 21.99 5.77
C LEU A 140 -0.08 23.27 6.49
N ALA A 141 1.18 23.34 6.92
CA ALA A 141 1.73 24.50 7.65
C ALA A 141 0.82 24.98 8.80
N GLY A 142 0.19 24.05 9.52
CA GLY A 142 -0.71 24.33 10.64
C GLY A 142 -2.17 24.63 10.27
N GLU A 143 -2.52 24.79 8.99
CA GLU A 143 -3.88 25.01 8.52
C GLU A 143 -4.59 23.69 8.19
N ASN A 144 -5.83 23.53 8.68
CA ASN A 144 -6.65 22.37 8.37
C ASN A 144 -7.52 22.64 7.14
N LYS A 145 -7.47 21.73 6.16
CA LYS A 145 -8.30 21.74 4.96
C LYS A 145 -8.99 20.40 4.77
N SER A 146 -10.19 20.43 4.22
CA SER A 146 -10.94 19.21 3.89
C SER A 146 -11.53 19.35 2.49
N SER A 147 -11.16 18.46 1.58
CA SER A 147 -11.51 18.56 0.17
C SER A 147 -12.04 17.22 -0.35
N PRO A 148 -13.07 17.23 -1.19
CA PRO A 148 -13.46 16.03 -1.93
C PRO A 148 -12.42 15.73 -3.02
N ALA A 149 -12.27 14.45 -3.36
CA ALA A 149 -11.37 14.00 -4.41
C ALA A 149 -11.95 12.79 -5.16
N LEU A 150 -11.53 12.64 -6.42
CA LEU A 150 -11.68 11.40 -7.17
C LEU A 150 -10.42 10.56 -6.98
N ARG A 151 -10.58 9.28 -6.63
CA ARG A 151 -9.48 8.33 -6.47
C ARG A 151 -9.52 7.30 -7.58
N TRP A 152 -8.36 7.06 -8.22
CA TRP A 152 -8.14 5.93 -9.11
C TRP A 152 -6.95 5.11 -8.62
N GLY A 153 -7.09 3.78 -8.60
CA GLY A 153 -6.06 2.86 -8.12
C GLY A 153 -5.80 1.71 -9.07
N ILE A 154 -4.55 1.27 -9.12
CA ILE A 154 -4.10 0.04 -9.80
C ILE A 154 -3.28 -0.78 -8.82
N ASP A 155 -3.49 -2.11 -8.81
CA ASP A 155 -2.66 -3.09 -8.11
C ASP A 155 -2.37 -4.24 -9.07
N PHE A 156 -1.08 -4.39 -9.44
CA PHE A 156 -0.58 -5.44 -10.32
C PHE A 156 0.48 -6.26 -9.60
N GLN A 157 0.43 -7.58 -9.80
CA GLN A 157 1.39 -8.53 -9.26
C GLN A 157 1.57 -9.68 -10.25
N ARG A 158 2.81 -10.10 -10.46
CA ARG A 158 3.14 -11.24 -11.31
C ARG A 158 4.29 -12.04 -10.73
N TYR A 159 4.09 -13.37 -10.62
CA TYR A 159 5.12 -14.33 -10.28
C TYR A 159 5.69 -14.98 -11.54
N PHE A 160 6.99 -15.22 -11.56
CA PHE A 160 7.73 -15.91 -12.63
C PHE A 160 8.88 -16.72 -12.02
N LEU A 161 9.64 -17.47 -12.84
CA LEU A 161 10.71 -18.38 -12.40
C LEU A 161 10.22 -19.36 -11.32
N ASP A 162 9.15 -20.09 -11.59
CA ASP A 162 8.52 -21.03 -10.64
C ASP A 162 8.17 -20.39 -9.31
N ARG A 163 7.65 -19.13 -9.35
CA ARG A 163 7.29 -18.29 -8.22
C ARG A 163 8.48 -17.82 -7.35
N LYS A 164 9.72 -18.02 -7.80
CA LYS A 164 10.91 -17.48 -7.12
C LYS A 164 11.06 -15.97 -7.30
N ALA A 165 10.52 -15.42 -8.38
CA ALA A 165 10.54 -14.00 -8.63
C ALA A 165 9.12 -13.43 -8.68
N GLU A 166 8.96 -12.19 -8.19
CA GLU A 166 7.73 -11.41 -8.17
C GLU A 166 8.02 -10.01 -8.71
N ALA A 167 7.23 -9.58 -9.69
CA ALA A 167 7.13 -8.18 -10.07
C ALA A 167 5.82 -7.61 -9.53
N PHE A 168 5.85 -6.38 -9.03
CA PHE A 168 4.64 -5.70 -8.59
C PHE A 168 4.64 -4.23 -9.03
N TYR A 169 3.44 -3.69 -9.20
CA TYR A 169 3.18 -2.28 -9.44
C TYR A 169 1.90 -1.87 -8.73
N ARG A 170 1.95 -0.79 -7.98
CA ARG A 170 0.80 -0.20 -7.28
C ARG A 170 0.79 1.28 -7.54
N GLN A 171 -0.37 1.82 -7.82
CA GLN A 171 -0.54 3.26 -8.01
C GLN A 171 -1.85 3.70 -7.37
N SER A 172 -1.83 4.88 -6.77
CA SER A 172 -2.99 5.65 -6.36
C SER A 172 -2.88 7.06 -6.93
N LEU A 173 -3.92 7.51 -7.60
CA LEU A 173 -4.09 8.89 -8.06
C LEU A 173 -5.27 9.49 -7.30
N LEU A 174 -5.08 10.66 -6.72
CA LEU A 174 -6.10 11.50 -6.13
C LEU A 174 -6.19 12.78 -6.96
N ALA A 175 -7.35 13.05 -7.56
CA ALA A 175 -7.67 14.34 -8.17
C ALA A 175 -8.49 15.15 -7.16
N ILE A 176 -7.84 16.08 -6.47
CA ILE A 176 -8.43 16.87 -5.37
C ILE A 176 -9.23 18.01 -5.97
N ALA A 177 -10.53 18.10 -5.63
CA ALA A 177 -11.43 19.11 -6.12
C ALA A 177 -11.34 20.41 -5.28
N GLU A 178 -10.13 20.93 -5.14
CA GLU A 178 -9.84 22.21 -4.51
C GLU A 178 -9.00 23.05 -5.45
N GLU A 179 -9.33 24.34 -5.58
CA GLU A 179 -8.59 25.26 -6.44
C GLU A 179 -7.13 25.33 -6.00
N GLY A 180 -6.22 25.17 -6.95
CA GLY A 180 -4.78 25.23 -6.71
C GLY A 180 -4.17 23.95 -6.11
N ARG A 181 -4.94 22.88 -5.77
CA ARG A 181 -4.37 21.66 -5.16
C ARG A 181 -3.96 20.61 -6.20
N GLY A 182 -4.79 20.38 -7.23
CA GLY A 182 -4.46 19.50 -8.36
C GLY A 182 -4.47 18.01 -8.01
N GLN A 183 -3.44 17.28 -8.43
CA GLN A 183 -3.37 15.82 -8.34
C GLN A 183 -2.22 15.38 -7.43
N VAL A 184 -2.45 14.28 -6.71
CA VAL A 184 -1.43 13.53 -5.95
C VAL A 184 -1.36 12.12 -6.51
N ILE A 185 -0.18 11.70 -6.96
CA ILE A 185 0.09 10.37 -7.47
C ILE A 185 1.13 9.72 -6.57
N THR A 186 0.78 8.57 -5.99
CA THR A 186 1.72 7.71 -5.30
C THR A 186 1.85 6.41 -6.06
N SER A 187 3.06 5.95 -6.32
CA SER A 187 3.27 4.64 -6.92
C SER A 187 4.44 3.91 -6.29
N SER A 188 4.36 2.59 -6.29
CA SER A 188 5.42 1.69 -5.84
C SER A 188 5.57 0.57 -6.86
N THR A 189 6.75 0.39 -7.38
CA THR A 189 7.08 -0.70 -8.30
C THR A 189 8.31 -1.45 -7.80
N GLY A 190 8.39 -2.74 -8.06
CA GLY A 190 9.54 -3.50 -7.62
C GLY A 190 9.61 -4.91 -8.14
N LEU A 191 10.77 -5.49 -7.87
CA LEU A 191 11.11 -6.88 -8.11
C LEU A 191 11.55 -7.51 -6.79
N ARG A 192 11.10 -8.73 -6.54
CA ARG A 192 11.50 -9.54 -5.40
C ARG A 192 12.00 -10.88 -5.91
N TYR A 193 13.05 -11.39 -5.29
CA TYR A 193 13.61 -12.70 -5.63
C TYR A 193 13.80 -13.53 -4.36
N ALA A 194 13.16 -14.68 -4.30
CA ALA A 194 13.22 -15.58 -3.15
C ALA A 194 14.61 -16.18 -3.01
N LEU A 195 15.29 -15.86 -1.91
CA LEU A 195 16.57 -16.44 -1.49
C LEU A 195 16.32 -17.72 -0.68
N SER A 196 15.20 -17.76 0.06
CA SER A 196 14.71 -18.92 0.81
C SER A 196 13.20 -18.89 0.91
N ASP A 197 12.59 -19.82 1.64
CA ASP A 197 11.14 -19.87 1.86
C ASP A 197 10.61 -18.63 2.60
N ARG A 198 11.47 -17.93 3.36
CA ARG A 198 11.08 -16.78 4.18
C ARG A 198 11.80 -15.49 3.85
N VAL A 199 12.86 -15.55 3.06
CA VAL A 199 13.73 -14.39 2.80
C VAL A 199 13.81 -14.12 1.30
N ASP A 200 13.64 -12.85 0.94
CA ASP A 200 13.78 -12.37 -0.43
C ASP A 200 14.81 -11.24 -0.52
N ALA A 201 15.50 -11.11 -1.66
CA ALA A 201 16.08 -9.85 -2.08
C ALA A 201 14.96 -8.99 -2.70
N ALA A 202 14.94 -7.70 -2.39
CA ALA A 202 13.92 -6.76 -2.87
C ALA A 202 14.58 -5.52 -3.48
N LEU A 203 14.17 -5.18 -4.70
CA LEU A 203 14.44 -3.90 -5.37
C LEU A 203 13.12 -3.17 -5.54
N ARG A 204 13.04 -1.90 -5.12
CA ARG A 204 11.82 -1.09 -5.17
C ARG A 204 12.13 0.35 -5.57
N ALA A 205 11.20 0.95 -6.30
CA ALA A 205 11.14 2.38 -6.57
C ALA A 205 9.77 2.90 -6.12
N ASP A 206 9.80 3.92 -5.25
CA ASP A 206 8.63 4.62 -4.75
C ASP A 206 8.62 6.03 -5.32
N LEU A 207 7.50 6.43 -5.93
CA LEU A 207 7.27 7.75 -6.50
C LEU A 207 6.12 8.42 -5.74
N ASN A 208 6.35 9.67 -5.32
CA ASN A 208 5.31 10.58 -4.88
C ASN A 208 5.36 11.84 -5.76
N TYR A 209 4.27 12.11 -6.47
CA TYR A 209 4.13 13.28 -7.34
C TYR A 209 2.94 14.11 -6.90
N GLU A 210 3.13 15.41 -6.76
CA GLU A 210 2.10 16.40 -6.49
C GLU A 210 2.15 17.52 -7.52
N THR A 211 1.02 17.79 -8.19
CA THR A 211 0.94 18.87 -9.20
C THR A 211 1.26 20.23 -8.61
N ASN A 212 0.72 20.50 -7.42
CA ASN A 212 0.94 21.73 -6.67
C ASN A 212 1.36 21.36 -5.24
N PRO A 213 2.65 21.10 -4.99
CA PRO A 213 3.15 20.80 -3.67
C PRO A 213 3.10 22.04 -2.77
N PRO A 214 3.21 21.91 -1.45
CA PRO A 214 3.40 23.03 -0.54
C PRO A 214 4.59 23.90 -0.94
N ILE A 215 4.56 25.18 -0.56
CA ILE A 215 5.63 26.13 -0.91
C ILE A 215 6.97 25.64 -0.39
N GLY A 216 7.97 25.57 -1.27
CA GLY A 216 9.32 25.10 -0.93
C GLY A 216 9.52 23.59 -1.07
N ALA A 217 8.46 22.80 -1.33
CA ALA A 217 8.58 21.39 -1.61
C ALA A 217 8.68 21.09 -3.12
N GLU A 218 9.37 20.01 -3.49
CA GLU A 218 9.45 19.55 -4.87
C GLU A 218 8.19 18.78 -5.27
N SER A 219 7.84 18.88 -6.56
CA SER A 219 6.69 18.18 -7.14
C SER A 219 6.91 16.67 -7.24
N ILE A 220 8.15 16.21 -7.29
CA ILE A 220 8.52 14.80 -7.51
C ILE A 220 9.46 14.36 -6.40
N ASP A 221 9.09 13.26 -5.75
CA ASP A 221 9.92 12.50 -4.84
C ASP A 221 10.09 11.09 -5.36
N LEU A 222 11.32 10.66 -5.59
CA LEU A 222 11.65 9.32 -6.06
C LEU A 222 12.65 8.67 -5.12
N THR A 223 12.30 7.49 -4.60
CA THR A 223 13.15 6.72 -3.71
C THR A 223 13.42 5.35 -4.30
N TYR A 224 14.68 4.98 -4.42
CA TYR A 224 15.12 3.63 -4.76
C TYR A 224 15.55 2.89 -3.51
N SER A 225 15.12 1.66 -3.35
CA SER A 225 15.44 0.81 -2.21
C SER A 225 15.93 -0.56 -2.68
N LEU A 226 17.08 -0.98 -2.19
CA LEU A 226 17.60 -2.34 -2.33
C LEU A 226 17.72 -2.93 -0.92
N GLY A 227 17.09 -4.04 -0.66
CA GLY A 227 17.04 -4.58 0.69
C GLY A 227 16.64 -6.04 0.75
N VAL A 228 16.26 -6.46 1.93
CA VAL A 228 15.84 -7.82 2.26
C VAL A 228 14.40 -7.80 2.76
N GLY A 229 13.59 -8.70 2.22
CA GLY A 229 12.21 -8.94 2.65
C GLY A 229 12.10 -10.22 3.46
N ILE A 230 11.26 -10.19 4.50
CA ILE A 230 10.92 -11.35 5.33
C ILE A 230 9.43 -11.64 5.15
N ARG A 231 9.09 -12.90 4.87
CA ARG A 231 7.71 -13.40 4.71
C ARG A 231 7.28 -14.21 5.93
N PHE A 232 6.02 -14.00 6.37
CA PHE A 232 5.41 -14.69 7.51
C PHE A 232 4.14 -15.42 7.08
#